data_8c9c344447d852f5d773eb0189b9069f
#
_entry.id   8c9c344447d852f5d773eb0189b9069f
#
_cell.length_a   1.000
_cell.length_b   1.000
_cell.length_c   1.000
_cell.angle_alpha   90.00
_cell.angle_beta   90.00
_cell.angle_gamma   90.00
#
_symmetry.space_group_name_H-M   'P 1'
#
loop_
_entity.id
_entity.type
_entity.pdbx_description
1 polymer ?
#
loop_
_entity_poly.entity_id
_entity_poly.type
_entity_poly.pdbx_seq_one_letter_code
_entity_poly.pdbx_strand_id
1 'polypeptide(L)'
;TRPYEEELAADQQARSDWLAALASAGVLDAGDQQLADRNERRVDRDLVDRQLLALHRYLAVTPARLVNVALTDATGDRRAQNLPGTTHEYPNWRVPLGDREGNRITMEDLLVMPRVADVIRAARGKPAGPDQDAPKGGRITA
;
A
#
# COMPACT_ATOMS: atom_id res chain seq x y z
N THR A 1 14.30 4.55 -26.97
CA THR A 1 12.97 4.73 -26.35
C THR A 1 12.16 3.51 -26.77
N ARG A 2 11.66 2.76 -25.82
CA ARG A 2 10.75 1.63 -26.14
C ARG A 2 9.48 2.19 -26.74
N PRO A 3 8.88 1.49 -27.75
CA PRO A 3 7.55 1.84 -28.23
C PRO A 3 6.55 1.82 -27.07
N TYR A 4 5.59 2.74 -27.07
CA TYR A 4 4.58 2.87 -26.00
C TYR A 4 3.83 1.54 -25.72
N GLU A 5 3.57 0.76 -26.75
CA GLU A 5 2.90 -0.54 -26.64
C GLU A 5 3.73 -1.57 -25.85
N GLU A 6 5.05 -1.55 -26.00
CA GLU A 6 5.94 -2.43 -25.23
C GLU A 6 6.01 -2.02 -23.76
N GLU A 7 6.01 -0.73 -23.48
CA GLU A 7 5.98 -0.22 -22.09
C GLU A 7 4.65 -0.59 -21.43
N LEU A 8 3.53 -0.40 -22.13
CA LEU A 8 2.22 -0.76 -21.62
C LEU A 8 2.09 -2.27 -21.33
N ALA A 9 2.60 -3.11 -22.23
CA ALA A 9 2.58 -4.56 -22.04
C ALA A 9 3.46 -4.99 -20.84
N ALA A 10 4.62 -4.35 -20.68
CA ALA A 10 5.50 -4.60 -19.55
C ALA A 10 4.86 -4.19 -18.20
N ASP A 11 4.18 -3.05 -18.16
CA ASP A 11 3.46 -2.60 -16.96
C ASP A 11 2.30 -3.53 -16.61
N GLN A 12 1.55 -3.98 -17.61
CA GLN A 12 0.47 -4.95 -17.41
C GLN A 12 1.00 -6.28 -16.86
N GLN A 13 2.10 -6.78 -17.42
CA GLN A 13 2.73 -8.01 -16.94
C GLN A 13 3.24 -7.85 -15.50
N ALA A 14 3.96 -6.77 -15.20
CA ALA A 14 4.44 -6.49 -13.86
C ALA A 14 3.29 -6.41 -12.84
N ARG A 15 2.17 -5.79 -13.22
CA ARG A 15 0.98 -5.72 -12.37
C ARG A 15 0.40 -7.11 -12.12
N SER A 16 0.28 -7.96 -13.15
CA SER A 16 -0.22 -9.33 -13.02
C SER A 16 0.68 -10.16 -12.09
N ASP A 17 2.00 -10.06 -12.26
CA ASP A 17 2.98 -10.75 -11.43
C ASP A 17 2.87 -10.34 -9.95
N TRP A 18 2.69 -9.05 -9.68
CA TRP A 18 2.46 -8.54 -8.34
C TRP A 18 1.19 -9.10 -7.70
N LEU A 19 0.07 -9.10 -8.43
CA LEU A 19 -1.20 -9.61 -7.93
C LEU A 19 -1.13 -11.12 -7.67
N ALA A 20 -0.44 -11.87 -8.52
CA ALA A 20 -0.19 -13.29 -8.31
C ALA A 20 0.65 -13.55 -7.05
N ALA A 21 1.68 -12.74 -6.81
CA ALA A 21 2.48 -12.83 -5.59
C ALA A 21 1.66 -12.55 -4.32
N LEU A 22 0.79 -11.53 -4.35
CA LEU A 22 -0.09 -11.20 -3.22
C LEU A 22 -1.10 -12.32 -2.94
N ALA A 23 -1.67 -12.91 -3.99
CA ALA A 23 -2.59 -14.05 -3.87
C ALA A 23 -1.86 -15.29 -3.32
N SER A 24 -0.66 -15.59 -3.82
CA SER A 24 0.17 -16.70 -3.33
C SER A 24 0.57 -16.56 -1.87
N ALA A 25 0.77 -15.32 -1.42
CA ALA A 25 1.03 -15.00 -0.01
C ALA A 25 -0.24 -15.06 0.87
N GLY A 26 -1.42 -15.31 0.29
CA GLY A 26 -2.69 -15.37 1.01
C GLY A 26 -3.18 -14.03 1.56
N VAL A 27 -2.69 -12.93 1.02
CA VAL A 27 -3.06 -11.57 1.46
C VAL A 27 -4.06 -10.88 0.52
N LEU A 28 -4.25 -11.43 -0.69
CA LEU A 28 -5.23 -11.00 -1.67
C LEU A 28 -6.17 -12.15 -2.01
N ASP A 29 -7.47 -11.86 -2.11
CA ASP A 29 -8.45 -12.85 -2.56
C ASP A 29 -8.28 -13.16 -4.06
N ALA A 30 -8.47 -14.44 -4.44
CA ALA A 30 -8.34 -14.88 -5.83
C ALA A 30 -9.38 -14.22 -6.77
N GLY A 31 -10.55 -13.88 -6.25
CA GLY A 31 -11.56 -13.14 -7.00
C GLY A 31 -11.11 -11.72 -7.34
N ASP A 32 -10.47 -11.04 -6.41
CA ASP A 32 -9.91 -9.70 -6.61
C ASP A 32 -8.73 -9.72 -7.61
N GLN A 33 -7.93 -10.79 -7.62
CA GLN A 33 -6.90 -11.00 -8.63
C GLN A 33 -7.52 -11.11 -10.03
N GLN A 34 -8.53 -11.96 -10.21
CA GLN A 34 -9.19 -12.16 -11.51
C GLN A 34 -9.87 -10.89 -12.03
N LEU A 35 -10.47 -10.08 -11.14
CA LEU A 35 -11.07 -8.80 -11.52
C LEU A 35 -10.01 -7.80 -12.01
N ALA A 36 -8.82 -7.82 -11.43
CA ALA A 36 -7.72 -6.97 -11.83
C ALA A 36 -7.14 -7.33 -13.21
N ASP A 37 -7.16 -8.63 -13.55
CA ASP A 37 -6.65 -9.13 -14.83
C ASP A 37 -7.61 -8.80 -16.01
N ARG A 38 -8.87 -8.53 -15.73
CA ARG A 38 -9.88 -8.23 -16.77
C ARG A 38 -9.71 -6.91 -17.50
N ASN A 39 -8.67 -6.13 -17.18
CA ASN A 39 -8.30 -4.90 -17.90
C ASN A 39 -9.48 -3.97 -18.24
N GLU A 40 -10.45 -3.85 -17.33
CA GLU A 40 -11.60 -2.99 -17.52
C GLU A 40 -11.15 -1.52 -17.48
N ARG A 41 -11.54 -0.78 -18.51
CA ARG A 41 -11.25 0.67 -18.63
C ARG A 41 -11.81 1.50 -17.48
N ARG A 42 -12.66 0.92 -16.65
CA ARG A 42 -13.24 1.56 -15.47
C ARG A 42 -12.48 1.11 -14.22
N VAL A 43 -11.81 2.04 -13.60
CA VAL A 43 -11.12 1.79 -12.33
C VAL A 43 -12.17 1.54 -11.24
N ASP A 44 -12.28 0.31 -10.77
CA ASP A 44 -13.02 -0.01 -9.56
C ASP A 44 -12.20 0.46 -8.34
N ARG A 45 -12.71 1.52 -7.69
CA ARG A 45 -12.02 2.16 -6.55
C ARG A 45 -11.90 1.22 -5.36
N ASP A 46 -12.91 0.39 -5.13
CA ASP A 46 -12.92 -0.55 -4.00
C ASP A 46 -11.91 -1.69 -4.25
N LEU A 47 -11.79 -2.13 -5.49
CA LEU A 47 -10.76 -3.10 -5.88
C LEU A 47 -9.35 -2.54 -5.66
N VAL A 48 -9.09 -1.31 -6.08
CA VAL A 48 -7.79 -0.63 -5.86
C VAL A 48 -7.47 -0.57 -4.36
N ASP A 49 -8.46 -0.29 -3.52
CA ASP A 49 -8.26 -0.26 -2.06
C ASP A 49 -7.92 -1.62 -1.48
N ARG A 50 -8.64 -2.66 -1.91
CA ARG A 50 -8.33 -4.02 -1.47
C ARG A 50 -6.92 -4.44 -1.88
N GLN A 51 -6.50 -4.09 -3.10
CA GLN A 51 -5.14 -4.35 -3.59
C GLN A 51 -4.09 -3.57 -2.78
N LEU A 52 -4.36 -2.31 -2.47
CA LEU A 52 -3.47 -1.49 -1.63
C LEU A 52 -3.33 -2.09 -0.21
N LEU A 53 -4.43 -2.49 0.40
CA LEU A 53 -4.41 -3.14 1.71
C LEU A 53 -3.66 -4.48 1.66
N ALA A 54 -3.84 -5.26 0.59
CA ALA A 54 -3.11 -6.51 0.39
C ALA A 54 -1.60 -6.27 0.26
N LEU A 55 -1.19 -5.23 -0.46
CA LEU A 55 0.22 -4.85 -0.58
C LEU A 55 0.82 -4.51 0.80
N HIS A 56 0.12 -3.73 1.63
CA HIS A 56 0.60 -3.40 2.97
C HIS A 56 0.64 -4.62 3.89
N ARG A 57 -0.32 -5.55 3.78
CA ARG A 57 -0.27 -6.84 4.49
C ARG A 57 0.93 -7.69 4.05
N TYR A 58 1.21 -7.69 2.75
CA TYR A 58 2.38 -8.40 2.21
C TYR A 58 3.68 -7.84 2.78
N LEU A 59 3.84 -6.52 2.79
CA LEU A 59 5.01 -5.88 3.39
C LEU A 59 5.19 -6.28 4.87
N ALA A 60 4.11 -6.41 5.61
CA ALA A 60 4.14 -6.80 7.02
C ALA A 60 4.59 -8.26 7.27
N VAL A 61 4.51 -9.15 6.26
CA VAL A 61 4.98 -10.54 6.37
C VAL A 61 6.34 -10.77 5.73
N THR A 62 6.95 -9.74 5.14
CA THR A 62 8.31 -9.81 4.63
C THR A 62 9.32 -9.77 5.79
N PRO A 63 10.57 -10.18 5.58
CA PRO A 63 11.63 -10.06 6.59
C PRO A 63 12.12 -8.62 6.81
N ALA A 64 11.45 -7.64 6.23
CA ALA A 64 11.77 -6.22 6.40
C ALA A 64 11.59 -5.79 7.85
N ARG A 65 12.63 -5.20 8.44
CA ARG A 65 12.60 -4.72 9.83
C ARG A 65 11.97 -3.33 9.97
N LEU A 66 11.79 -2.65 8.86
CA LEU A 66 11.17 -1.34 8.80
C LEU A 66 10.19 -1.32 7.63
N VAL A 67 8.95 -0.96 7.89
CA VAL A 67 7.91 -0.76 6.89
C VAL A 67 7.49 0.70 6.94
N ASN A 68 7.55 1.38 5.80
CA ASN A 68 7.09 2.75 5.66
C ASN A 68 5.71 2.76 4.98
N VAL A 69 4.81 3.58 5.49
CA VAL A 69 3.49 3.85 4.92
C VAL A 69 3.45 5.29 4.43
N ALA A 70 3.23 5.49 3.14
CA ALA A 70 3.04 6.84 2.62
C ALA A 70 1.66 7.38 3.06
N LEU A 71 1.63 8.62 3.55
CA LEU A 71 0.37 9.25 3.94
C LEU A 71 -0.60 9.37 2.77
N THR A 72 -0.10 9.59 1.56
CA THR A 72 -0.90 9.62 0.33
C THR A 72 -1.61 8.29 0.07
N ASP A 73 -0.97 7.16 0.34
CA ASP A 73 -1.61 5.84 0.26
C ASP A 73 -2.72 5.71 1.30
N ALA A 74 -2.45 6.16 2.52
CA ALA A 74 -3.39 6.08 3.62
C ALA A 74 -4.63 6.97 3.40
N THR A 75 -4.48 8.14 2.80
CA THR A 75 -5.60 9.05 2.51
C THR A 75 -6.25 8.80 1.16
N GLY A 76 -5.53 8.14 0.24
CA GLY A 76 -5.96 7.91 -1.13
C GLY A 76 -5.67 9.07 -2.07
N ASP A 77 -4.86 10.04 -1.66
CA ASP A 77 -4.43 11.17 -2.49
C ASP A 77 -3.57 10.65 -3.66
N ARG A 78 -4.01 10.93 -4.88
CA ARG A 78 -3.35 10.45 -6.11
C ARG A 78 -2.44 11.51 -6.74
N ARG A 79 -2.35 12.68 -6.14
CA ARG A 79 -1.50 13.74 -6.66
C ARG A 79 -0.04 13.43 -6.36
N ALA A 80 0.82 13.67 -7.33
CA ALA A 80 2.25 13.53 -7.13
C ALA A 80 2.73 14.55 -6.09
N GLN A 81 3.50 14.13 -5.10
CA GLN A 81 4.14 15.05 -4.15
C GLN A 81 5.40 15.67 -4.75
N ASN A 82 5.99 15.00 -5.73
CA ASN A 82 7.13 15.49 -6.50
C ASN A 82 6.96 15.08 -7.97
N LEU A 83 7.17 16.02 -8.88
CA LEU A 83 7.17 15.79 -10.31
C LEU A 83 8.58 16.00 -10.86
N PRO A 84 9.35 14.93 -11.14
CA PRO A 84 10.70 15.04 -11.67
C PRO A 84 10.75 15.86 -12.96
N GLY A 85 11.81 16.66 -13.12
CA GLY A 85 11.98 17.54 -14.28
C GLY A 85 11.27 18.89 -14.17
N THR A 86 10.59 19.16 -13.05
CA THR A 86 9.97 20.46 -12.78
C THR A 86 10.68 21.21 -11.65
N THR A 87 10.67 22.54 -11.70
CA THR A 87 11.26 23.40 -10.67
C THR A 87 10.21 24.33 -10.07
N HIS A 88 9.61 25.19 -10.88
CA HIS A 88 8.59 26.16 -10.47
C HIS A 88 7.20 25.83 -11.02
N GLU A 89 7.16 25.00 -12.04
CA GLU A 89 5.93 24.63 -12.77
C GLU A 89 5.01 23.74 -11.92
N TYR A 90 5.58 23.05 -10.96
CA TYR A 90 4.83 22.20 -10.04
C TYR A 90 5.27 22.47 -8.58
N PRO A 91 4.33 22.49 -7.61
CA PRO A 91 4.62 22.78 -6.20
C PRO A 91 5.26 21.58 -5.49
N ASN A 92 6.40 21.10 -5.99
CA ASN A 92 7.12 19.96 -5.44
C ASN A 92 7.29 20.06 -3.92
N TRP A 93 6.90 19.01 -3.20
CA TRP A 93 6.96 18.90 -1.74
C TRP A 93 6.13 19.94 -0.96
N ARG A 94 5.25 20.67 -1.66
CA ARG A 94 4.38 21.70 -1.08
C ARG A 94 2.90 21.45 -1.36
N VAL A 95 2.58 20.31 -1.96
CA VAL A 95 1.18 19.90 -2.18
C VAL A 95 0.56 19.55 -0.84
N PRO A 96 -0.49 20.25 -0.37
CA PRO A 96 -1.18 19.89 0.86
C PRO A 96 -1.77 18.49 0.73
N LEU A 97 -1.70 17.70 1.80
CA LEU A 97 -2.30 16.38 1.82
C LEU A 97 -3.81 16.46 1.55
N GLY A 98 -4.33 15.55 0.74
CA GLY A 98 -5.72 15.49 0.35
C GLY A 98 -6.34 14.11 0.50
N ASP A 99 -7.65 14.08 0.32
CA ASP A 99 -8.42 12.86 0.16
C ASP A 99 -8.36 12.34 -1.30
N ARG A 100 -9.16 11.33 -1.61
CA ARG A 100 -9.27 10.76 -2.97
C ARG A 100 -9.77 11.74 -4.02
N GLU A 101 -10.58 12.67 -3.62
CA GLU A 101 -11.18 13.71 -4.45
C GLU A 101 -10.24 14.91 -4.60
N GLY A 102 -9.12 14.92 -3.84
CA GLY A 102 -8.14 16.01 -3.82
C GLY A 102 -8.53 17.15 -2.88
N ASN A 103 -9.55 16.98 -2.05
CA ASN A 103 -9.91 17.97 -1.03
C ASN A 103 -8.83 17.96 0.05
N ARG A 104 -8.42 19.15 0.48
CA ARG A 104 -7.45 19.28 1.56
C ARG A 104 -8.00 18.70 2.86
N ILE A 105 -7.18 17.88 3.54
CA ILE A 105 -7.49 17.32 4.85
C ILE A 105 -6.58 17.91 5.92
N THR A 106 -7.08 17.96 7.15
CA THR A 106 -6.34 18.40 8.35
C THR A 106 -5.76 17.20 9.10
N MET A 107 -4.97 17.46 10.12
CA MET A 107 -4.48 16.41 11.02
C MET A 107 -5.62 15.75 11.79
N GLU A 108 -6.64 16.53 12.17
CA GLU A 108 -7.82 16.05 12.87
C GLU A 108 -8.62 15.11 11.97
N ASP A 109 -8.81 15.46 10.68
CA ASP A 109 -9.46 14.60 9.71
C ASP A 109 -8.69 13.28 9.54
N LEU A 110 -7.36 13.36 9.44
CA LEU A 110 -6.50 12.18 9.28
C LEU A 110 -6.69 11.16 10.41
N LEU A 111 -6.82 11.64 11.66
CA LEU A 111 -6.96 10.79 12.85
C LEU A 111 -8.28 10.03 12.89
N VAL A 112 -9.32 10.52 12.21
CA VAL A 112 -10.65 9.91 12.22
C VAL A 112 -11.01 9.21 10.91
N MET A 113 -10.15 9.26 9.90
CA MET A 113 -10.39 8.59 8.62
C MET A 113 -10.31 7.06 8.75
N PRO A 114 -11.39 6.31 8.47
CA PRO A 114 -11.36 4.84 8.54
C PRO A 114 -10.27 4.22 7.67
N ARG A 115 -10.09 4.75 6.46
CA ARG A 115 -9.07 4.29 5.51
C ARG A 115 -7.67 4.35 6.10
N VAL A 116 -7.32 5.41 6.80
CA VAL A 116 -6.01 5.56 7.46
C VAL A 116 -5.82 4.45 8.49
N ALA A 117 -6.83 4.20 9.31
CA ALA A 117 -6.79 3.11 10.29
C ALA A 117 -6.62 1.74 9.62
N ASP A 118 -7.28 1.50 8.48
CA ASP A 118 -7.21 0.23 7.75
C ASP A 118 -5.82 0.01 7.14
N VAL A 119 -5.23 1.02 6.52
CA VAL A 119 -3.87 0.94 5.95
C VAL A 119 -2.83 0.71 7.05
N ILE A 120 -2.92 1.43 8.16
CA ILE A 120 -2.00 1.24 9.30
C ILE A 120 -2.16 -0.16 9.89
N ARG A 121 -3.38 -0.66 10.03
CA ARG A 121 -3.65 -2.02 10.53
C ARG A 121 -3.08 -3.06 9.58
N ALA A 122 -3.22 -2.88 8.27
CA ALA A 122 -2.65 -3.75 7.26
C ALA A 122 -1.12 -3.78 7.34
N ALA A 123 -0.47 -2.62 7.44
CA ALA A 123 0.98 -2.50 7.52
C ALA A 123 1.58 -3.03 8.83
N ARG A 124 0.82 -3.00 9.92
CA ARG A 124 1.25 -3.60 11.20
C ARG A 124 1.26 -5.12 11.19
N GLY A 125 0.54 -5.72 10.27
CA GLY A 125 0.35 -7.17 10.26
C GLY A 125 -0.52 -7.67 11.42
N LYS A 126 -0.61 -8.97 11.54
CA LYS A 126 -1.22 -9.60 12.71
C LYS A 126 -0.32 -9.31 13.92
N PRO A 127 -0.83 -8.87 15.08
CA PRO A 127 0.01 -8.76 16.26
C PRO A 127 0.69 -10.11 16.47
N ALA A 128 2.01 -10.10 16.68
CA ALA A 128 2.72 -11.30 17.08
C ALA A 128 1.98 -11.86 18.29
N GLY A 129 1.57 -13.12 18.21
CA GLY A 129 1.06 -13.82 19.39
C GLY A 129 2.07 -13.70 20.53
N PRO A 130 1.67 -13.89 21.78
CA PRO A 130 2.59 -13.75 22.92
C PRO A 130 3.88 -14.50 22.60
N ASP A 131 4.98 -13.79 22.75
CA ASP A 131 6.32 -14.18 22.35
C ASP A 131 6.64 -15.62 22.83
N GLN A 132 6.60 -16.58 21.90
CA GLN A 132 6.97 -17.98 22.21
C GLN A 132 8.47 -18.15 22.40
N ASP A 133 9.27 -17.13 22.10
CA ASP A 133 10.72 -17.11 22.23
C ASP A 133 11.23 -16.28 23.42
N ALA A 134 10.37 -15.93 24.36
CA ALA A 134 10.85 -15.35 25.61
C ALA A 134 11.78 -16.35 26.29
N PRO A 135 13.03 -15.99 26.58
CA PRO A 135 13.97 -16.92 27.24
C PRO A 135 13.36 -17.38 28.56
N LYS A 136 13.05 -18.66 28.65
CA LYS A 136 12.59 -19.28 29.90
C LYS A 136 13.62 -18.97 30.97
N GLY A 137 13.26 -18.07 31.87
CA GLY A 137 14.11 -17.58 32.95
C GLY A 137 14.75 -18.75 33.67
N GLY A 138 16.06 -18.93 33.49
CA GLY A 138 16.87 -19.87 34.26
C GLY A 138 16.80 -19.45 35.73
N ARG A 139 16.23 -20.29 36.58
CA ARG A 139 16.36 -20.12 38.03
C ARG A 139 17.85 -20.13 38.37
N ILE A 140 18.34 -18.99 38.81
CA ILE A 140 19.61 -18.94 39.51
C ILE A 140 19.32 -19.50 40.92
N THR A 141 19.69 -20.75 41.14
CA THR A 141 19.77 -21.30 42.49
C THR A 141 21.05 -20.79 43.13
N ALA A 142 20.91 -20.08 44.25
CA ALA A 142 21.99 -19.69 45.14
C ALA A 142 22.54 -20.90 45.91
#